data_156e55d28ca7271a661423769bdbcd58
#
_entry.id   156e55d28ca7271a661423769bdbcd58
#
_cell.length_a   1.000
_cell.length_b   1.000
_cell.length_c   1.000
_cell.angle_alpha   90.00
_cell.angle_beta   90.00
_cell.angle_gamma   90.00
#
_symmetry.space_group_name_H-M   'P 1'
#
loop_
_entity.id
_entity.type
_entity.pdbx_description
1 polymer ?
#
loop_
_entity_poly.entity_id
_entity_poly.type
_entity_poly.pdbx_seq_one_letter_code
_entity_poly.pdbx_strand_id
1 'polypeptide(L)'
;SSIGGKWKVTKFKDEIENLEHIVLQLGNISPSTPVMVRMHKLNIYKDLLGLVPTRYNEIGRAMQRIIEHKNGLLVILSAGNSSIEKDHSDKLKEYGIGAQILSLLGVKRIKLLSNSKLPKVIGLEGYGLQIDTTEGF
;
A
#
# COMPACT_ATOMS: atom_id res chain seq x y z
N SER A 1 -5.16 -17.77 -2.83
CA SER A 1 -6.13 -16.72 -2.61
C SER A 1 -7.38 -16.93 -3.46
N SER A 2 -8.53 -16.63 -2.92
CA SER A 2 -9.79 -16.64 -3.68
C SER A 2 -9.84 -15.53 -4.75
N ILE A 3 -8.97 -14.54 -4.62
CA ILE A 3 -8.82 -13.46 -5.59
C ILE A 3 -7.59 -13.75 -6.45
N GLY A 4 -7.73 -14.67 -7.38
CA GLY A 4 -6.77 -14.99 -8.45
C GLY A 4 -5.29 -14.97 -8.13
N GLY A 5 -4.56 -15.94 -8.70
CA GLY A 5 -3.11 -15.94 -8.68
C GLY A 5 -2.44 -16.40 -7.38
N LYS A 6 -1.13 -16.51 -7.44
CA LYS A 6 -0.31 -16.87 -6.29
C LYS A 6 0.30 -15.61 -5.70
N TRP A 7 -0.09 -15.29 -4.50
CA TRP A 7 0.41 -14.12 -3.77
C TRP A 7 1.46 -14.55 -2.77
N LYS A 8 2.61 -13.89 -2.82
CA LYS A 8 3.66 -14.07 -1.82
C LYS A 8 3.39 -13.11 -0.67
N VAL A 9 3.39 -13.64 0.55
CA VAL A 9 3.17 -12.84 1.78
C VAL A 9 4.51 -12.61 2.46
N THR A 10 4.83 -11.35 2.74
CA THR A 10 6.01 -10.97 3.49
C THR A 10 5.59 -10.08 4.67
N LYS A 11 6.15 -10.34 5.84
CA LYS A 11 5.89 -9.57 7.04
C LYS A 11 7.07 -8.66 7.34
N PHE A 12 6.77 -7.43 7.73
CA PHE A 12 7.76 -6.44 8.15
C PHE A 12 7.41 -5.96 9.56
N LYS A 13 8.37 -6.04 10.45
CA LYS A 13 8.16 -5.60 11.82
C LYS A 13 8.78 -4.22 12.04
N ASP A 14 7.96 -3.30 12.54
CA ASP A 14 8.42 -2.01 13.05
C ASP A 14 8.70 -2.18 14.54
N GLU A 15 9.97 -2.22 14.91
CA GLU A 15 10.36 -2.46 16.30
C GLU A 15 10.16 -1.25 17.20
N ILE A 16 10.12 -0.05 16.64
CA ILE A 16 9.88 1.18 17.39
C ILE A 16 8.43 1.24 17.85
N GLU A 17 7.51 1.03 16.93
CA GLU A 17 6.07 1.07 17.21
C GLU A 17 5.51 -0.30 17.63
N ASN A 18 6.32 -1.35 17.55
CA ASN A 18 5.92 -2.74 17.78
C ASN A 18 4.72 -3.14 16.92
N LEU A 19 4.74 -2.76 15.67
CA LEU A 19 3.71 -3.07 14.70
C LEU A 19 4.23 -4.02 13.64
N GLU A 20 3.33 -4.85 13.10
CA GLU A 20 3.64 -5.78 12.04
C GLU A 20 2.89 -5.36 10.78
N HIS A 21 3.61 -5.12 9.70
CA HIS A 21 3.03 -4.77 8.41
C HIS A 21 3.12 -5.96 7.47
N ILE A 22 2.21 -6.06 6.52
CA ILE A 22 2.13 -7.20 5.61
C ILE A 22 2.19 -6.70 4.19
N VAL A 23 2.98 -7.39 3.36
CA VAL A 23 3.02 -7.13 1.93
C VAL A 23 2.55 -8.37 1.18
N LEU A 24 1.59 -8.17 0.30
CA LEU A 24 1.16 -9.19 -0.66
C LEU A 24 1.75 -8.83 -2.01
N GLN A 25 2.51 -9.76 -2.57
CA GLN A 25 3.19 -9.57 -3.86
C GLN A 25 2.64 -10.54 -4.90
N LEU A 26 2.27 -10.00 -6.05
CA LEU A 26 1.92 -10.78 -7.22
C LEU A 26 2.96 -10.54 -8.30
N GLY A 27 3.51 -11.62 -8.87
CA GLY A 27 4.51 -11.53 -9.91
C GLY A 27 5.89 -11.14 -9.41
N ASN A 28 6.77 -10.79 -10.35
CA ASN A 28 8.15 -10.44 -10.07
C ASN A 28 8.34 -8.93 -10.05
N ILE A 29 9.24 -8.47 -9.19
CA ILE A 29 9.60 -7.06 -9.07
C ILE A 29 10.92 -6.82 -9.79
N SER A 30 10.97 -5.79 -10.62
CA SER A 30 12.19 -5.36 -11.29
C SER A 30 12.44 -3.87 -11.02
N PRO A 31 13.69 -3.46 -10.76
CA PRO A 31 14.00 -2.04 -10.60
C PRO A 31 13.78 -1.21 -11.86
N SER A 32 13.76 -1.84 -13.03
CA SER A 32 13.66 -1.15 -14.32
C SER A 32 12.23 -0.96 -14.82
N THR A 33 11.26 -1.65 -14.23
CA THR A 33 9.85 -1.56 -14.64
C THR A 33 8.99 -1.05 -13.48
N PRO A 34 7.96 -0.23 -13.76
CA PRO A 34 7.09 0.25 -12.70
C PRO A 34 6.23 -0.88 -12.13
N VAL A 35 6.11 -0.89 -10.82
CA VAL A 35 5.33 -1.86 -10.07
C VAL A 35 4.05 -1.19 -9.58
N MET A 36 2.91 -1.82 -9.79
CA MET A 36 1.65 -1.30 -9.27
C MET A 36 1.61 -1.50 -7.76
N VAL A 37 1.36 -0.43 -7.01
CA VAL A 37 1.42 -0.44 -5.55
C VAL A 37 0.20 0.21 -4.94
N ARG A 38 -0.41 -0.46 -3.99
CA ARG A 38 -1.40 0.13 -3.09
C ARG A 38 -0.86 0.09 -1.67
N MET A 39 -0.83 1.23 -1.03
CA MET A 39 -0.57 1.34 0.41
C MET A 39 -1.90 1.49 1.13
N HIS A 40 -2.24 0.53 1.95
CA HIS A 40 -3.53 0.48 2.63
C HIS A 40 -3.34 0.43 4.14
N LYS A 41 -3.84 1.44 4.83
CA LYS A 41 -3.87 1.42 6.30
C LYS A 41 -5.07 0.59 6.73
N LEU A 42 -4.83 -0.47 7.47
CA LEU A 42 -5.88 -1.35 7.94
C LEU A 42 -6.78 -0.64 8.93
N ASN A 43 -8.08 -0.69 8.69
CA ASN A 43 -9.09 -0.14 9.56
C ASN A 43 -10.27 -1.11 9.63
N ILE A 44 -10.47 -1.72 10.79
CA ILE A 44 -11.47 -2.77 10.95
C ILE A 44 -12.89 -2.29 10.64
N TYR A 45 -13.20 -1.03 10.95
CA TYR A 45 -14.55 -0.50 10.70
C TYR A 45 -14.84 -0.32 9.22
N LYS A 46 -13.84 0.17 8.47
CA LYS A 46 -13.98 0.40 7.03
C LYS A 46 -13.84 -0.89 6.22
N ASP A 47 -12.84 -1.70 6.60
CA ASP A 47 -12.43 -2.84 5.79
C ASP A 47 -13.25 -4.11 6.07
N LEU A 48 -13.59 -4.33 7.32
CA LEU A 48 -14.30 -5.54 7.73
C LEU A 48 -15.81 -5.31 7.90
N LEU A 49 -16.18 -4.22 8.55
CA LEU A 49 -17.58 -3.96 8.89
C LEU A 49 -18.32 -3.14 7.85
N GLY A 50 -17.58 -2.52 6.90
CA GLY A 50 -18.21 -1.76 5.82
C GLY A 50 -18.96 -0.51 6.27
N LEU A 51 -18.55 0.10 7.39
CA LEU A 51 -19.24 1.27 7.94
C LEU A 51 -19.08 2.53 7.08
N VAL A 52 -18.11 2.54 6.16
CA VAL A 52 -17.95 3.60 5.17
C VAL A 52 -18.13 2.96 3.79
N PRO A 53 -19.33 2.99 3.21
CA PRO A 53 -19.63 2.23 1.99
C PRO A 53 -18.71 2.54 0.81
N THR A 54 -18.28 3.79 0.65
CA THR A 54 -17.38 4.21 -0.44
C THR A 54 -15.99 3.62 -0.31
N ARG A 55 -15.61 3.15 0.88
CA ARG A 55 -14.29 2.56 1.14
C ARG A 55 -14.35 1.05 1.37
N TYR A 56 -15.56 0.49 1.37
CA TYR A 56 -15.71 -0.94 1.55
C TYR A 56 -15.00 -1.71 0.43
N ASN A 57 -14.27 -2.74 0.82
CA ASN A 57 -13.56 -3.62 -0.11
C ASN A 57 -12.47 -2.91 -0.95
N GLU A 58 -11.85 -1.86 -0.43
CA GLU A 58 -10.72 -1.24 -1.12
C GLU A 58 -9.58 -2.23 -1.37
N ILE A 59 -9.33 -3.13 -0.42
CA ILE A 59 -8.30 -4.18 -0.56
C ILE A 59 -8.62 -5.06 -1.76
N GLY A 60 -9.84 -5.55 -1.86
CA GLY A 60 -10.26 -6.40 -2.97
C GLY A 60 -10.16 -5.69 -4.32
N ARG A 61 -10.57 -4.42 -4.38
CA ARG A 61 -10.47 -3.64 -5.61
C ARG A 61 -9.01 -3.40 -6.00
N ALA A 62 -8.15 -3.11 -5.03
CA ALA A 62 -6.73 -2.95 -5.30
C ALA A 62 -6.10 -4.25 -5.81
N MET A 63 -6.42 -5.38 -5.18
CA MET A 63 -5.94 -6.68 -5.65
C MET A 63 -6.38 -6.97 -7.07
N GLN A 64 -7.62 -6.63 -7.42
CA GLN A 64 -8.13 -6.82 -8.78
C GLN A 64 -7.34 -6.00 -9.80
N ARG A 65 -7.02 -4.74 -9.48
CA ARG A 65 -6.19 -3.91 -10.34
C ARG A 65 -4.80 -4.47 -10.52
N ILE A 66 -4.20 -4.99 -9.45
CA ILE A 66 -2.88 -5.61 -9.50
C ILE A 66 -2.92 -6.87 -10.38
N ILE A 67 -3.96 -7.67 -10.26
CA ILE A 67 -4.15 -8.86 -11.10
C ILE A 67 -4.22 -8.48 -12.59
N GLU A 68 -4.98 -7.45 -12.91
CA GLU A 68 -5.09 -6.96 -14.29
C GLU A 68 -3.74 -6.47 -14.83
N HIS A 69 -2.93 -5.87 -13.99
CA HIS A 69 -1.58 -5.42 -14.34
C HIS A 69 -0.56 -6.55 -14.39
N LYS A 70 -0.90 -7.72 -13.81
CA LYS A 70 -0.09 -8.95 -13.75
C LYS A 70 1.08 -8.91 -12.79
N ASN A 71 1.41 -7.78 -12.20
CA ASN A 71 2.35 -7.72 -11.10
C ASN A 71 2.01 -6.53 -10.19
N GLY A 72 2.40 -6.62 -8.92
CA GLY A 72 2.21 -5.53 -8.01
C GLY A 72 2.33 -5.92 -6.56
N LEU A 73 2.20 -4.91 -5.72
CA LEU A 73 2.32 -5.02 -4.28
C LEU A 73 1.14 -4.37 -3.60
N LEU A 74 0.55 -5.09 -2.66
CA LEU A 74 -0.40 -4.53 -1.71
C LEU A 74 0.30 -4.43 -0.35
N VAL A 75 0.60 -3.22 0.07
CA VAL A 75 1.26 -2.95 1.36
C VAL A 75 0.18 -2.63 2.38
N ILE A 76 -0.02 -3.54 3.34
CA ILE A 76 -1.02 -3.38 4.39
C ILE A 76 -0.32 -2.90 5.65
N LEU A 77 -0.62 -1.68 6.04
CA LEU A 77 -0.03 -1.04 7.20
C LEU A 77 -0.96 -1.18 8.40
N SER A 78 -0.42 -1.65 9.52
CA SER A 78 -1.17 -1.75 10.76
C SER A 78 -1.38 -0.38 11.38
N ALA A 79 -2.57 -0.18 11.97
CA ALA A 79 -2.97 1.12 12.47
C ALA A 79 -2.46 1.45 13.87
N GLY A 80 -1.91 0.50 14.59
CA GLY A 80 -1.51 0.69 15.97
C GLY A 80 -2.70 0.90 16.90
N ASN A 81 -2.50 1.64 17.98
CA ASN A 81 -3.52 1.88 18.99
C ASN A 81 -4.49 2.99 18.63
N SER A 82 -4.21 3.78 17.60
CA SER A 82 -5.08 4.85 17.15
C SER A 82 -5.87 4.40 15.93
N SER A 83 -7.17 4.23 16.08
CA SER A 83 -8.07 3.85 15.00
C SER A 83 -8.62 5.05 14.25
N ILE A 84 -8.35 6.27 14.71
CA ILE A 84 -8.90 7.49 14.15
C ILE A 84 -7.84 8.18 13.30
N GLU A 85 -8.13 8.39 12.02
CA GLU A 85 -7.31 9.21 11.16
C GLU A 85 -7.47 10.66 11.55
N LYS A 86 -6.38 11.34 11.80
CA LYS A 86 -6.43 12.69 12.35
C LYS A 86 -6.04 13.77 11.39
N ASP A 87 -4.98 13.61 10.61
CA ASP A 87 -4.50 14.70 9.76
C ASP A 87 -3.51 14.24 8.68
N HIS A 88 -2.92 15.21 7.98
CA HIS A 88 -1.93 14.98 6.94
C HIS A 88 -0.62 14.39 7.46
N SER A 89 -0.23 14.67 8.69
CA SER A 89 1.01 14.16 9.25
C SER A 89 0.97 12.64 9.43
N ASP A 90 -0.20 12.10 9.80
CA ASP A 90 -0.38 10.64 9.89
C ASP A 90 -0.26 9.98 8.52
N LYS A 91 -0.80 10.60 7.49
CA LYS A 91 -0.68 10.07 6.13
C LYS A 91 0.75 10.11 5.62
N LEU A 92 1.49 11.17 5.89
CA LEU A 92 2.90 11.26 5.53
C LEU A 92 3.72 10.20 6.24
N LYS A 93 3.42 9.92 7.51
CA LYS A 93 4.07 8.85 8.26
C LYS A 93 3.79 7.49 7.64
N GLU A 94 2.56 7.21 7.24
CA GLU A 94 2.20 5.98 6.57
C GLU A 94 2.95 5.80 5.25
N TYR A 95 3.01 6.85 4.43
CA TYR A 95 3.76 6.80 3.18
C TYR A 95 5.24 6.60 3.42
N GLY A 96 5.79 7.18 4.49
CA GLY A 96 7.19 6.98 4.87
C GLY A 96 7.48 5.53 5.20
N ILE A 97 6.65 4.89 6.01
CA ILE A 97 6.78 3.47 6.35
C ILE A 97 6.65 2.62 5.10
N GLY A 98 5.64 2.89 4.27
CA GLY A 98 5.45 2.16 3.01
C GLY A 98 6.63 2.30 2.08
N ALA A 99 7.21 3.50 1.98
CA ALA A 99 8.37 3.73 1.14
C ALA A 99 9.61 2.97 1.62
N GLN A 100 9.81 2.88 2.92
CA GLN A 100 10.90 2.08 3.49
C GLN A 100 10.73 0.60 3.15
N ILE A 101 9.52 0.08 3.26
CA ILE A 101 9.21 -1.30 2.90
C ILE A 101 9.50 -1.55 1.42
N LEU A 102 9.05 -0.67 0.54
CA LEU A 102 9.30 -0.78 -0.89
C LEU A 102 10.79 -0.73 -1.22
N SER A 103 11.53 0.13 -0.55
CA SER A 103 12.98 0.21 -0.70
C SER A 103 13.66 -1.09 -0.32
N LEU A 104 13.25 -1.71 0.80
CA LEU A 104 13.78 -3.00 1.23
C LEU A 104 13.48 -4.12 0.23
N LEU A 105 12.38 -4.02 -0.49
CA LEU A 105 12.01 -4.99 -1.53
C LEU A 105 12.69 -4.74 -2.88
N GLY A 106 13.47 -3.68 -2.99
CA GLY A 106 14.17 -3.35 -4.23
C GLY A 106 13.33 -2.61 -5.27
N VAL A 107 12.21 -2.06 -4.86
CA VAL A 107 11.31 -1.30 -5.76
C VAL A 107 11.88 0.10 -5.98
N LYS A 108 11.96 0.51 -7.24
CA LYS A 108 12.46 1.85 -7.63
C LYS A 108 11.40 2.71 -8.31
N ARG A 109 10.52 2.10 -9.11
CA ARG A 109 9.48 2.80 -9.87
C ARG A 109 8.13 2.18 -9.56
N ILE A 110 7.14 3.03 -9.33
CA ILE A 110 5.80 2.56 -8.98
C ILE A 110 4.70 3.24 -9.81
N LYS A 111 3.62 2.49 -9.97
CA LYS A 111 2.32 3.02 -10.35
C LYS A 111 1.45 2.99 -9.09
N LEU A 112 1.19 4.15 -8.52
CA LEU A 112 0.50 4.23 -7.23
C LEU A 112 -1.01 4.18 -7.41
N LEU A 113 -1.65 3.24 -6.74
CA LEU A 113 -3.11 3.19 -6.64
C LEU A 113 -3.56 4.02 -5.44
N SER A 114 -4.33 5.05 -5.71
CA SER A 114 -4.83 5.91 -4.64
C SER A 114 -6.04 6.70 -5.07
N ASN A 115 -7.05 6.76 -4.21
CA ASN A 115 -8.24 7.58 -4.41
C ASN A 115 -8.15 8.93 -3.70
N SER A 116 -7.05 9.18 -2.99
CA SER A 116 -6.84 10.42 -2.26
C SER A 116 -6.38 11.55 -3.19
N LYS A 117 -6.82 12.76 -2.92
CA LYS A 117 -6.40 13.97 -3.63
C LYS A 117 -5.18 14.65 -3.03
N LEU A 118 -4.63 14.11 -1.94
CA LEU A 118 -3.48 14.71 -1.27
C LEU A 118 -2.21 14.60 -2.12
N PRO A 119 -1.29 15.56 -2.01
CA PRO A 119 0.00 15.51 -2.70
C PRO A 119 0.87 14.41 -2.09
N LYS A 120 0.77 13.22 -2.60
CA LYS A 120 1.39 12.01 -2.09
C LYS A 120 2.86 11.88 -2.47
N VAL A 121 3.23 12.62 -3.50
CA VAL A 121 4.53 12.54 -4.16
C VAL A 121 5.67 12.91 -3.22
N ILE A 122 5.45 13.88 -2.33
CA ILE A 122 6.50 14.44 -1.48
C ILE A 122 7.11 13.40 -0.54
N GLY A 123 6.27 12.54 0.06
CA GLY A 123 6.76 11.53 0.99
C GLY A 123 7.52 10.39 0.33
N LEU A 124 7.13 10.00 -0.87
CA LEU A 124 7.68 8.82 -1.55
C LEU A 124 8.97 9.11 -2.30
N GLU A 125 9.06 10.24 -2.98
CA GLU A 125 10.26 10.60 -3.75
C GLU A 125 11.47 10.84 -2.85
N GLY A 126 11.25 11.30 -1.63
CA GLY A 126 12.31 11.47 -0.64
C GLY A 126 13.03 10.18 -0.26
N TYR A 127 12.44 9.02 -0.55
CA TYR A 127 13.04 7.70 -0.29
C TYR A 127 13.62 7.05 -1.56
N GLY A 128 13.80 7.82 -2.63
CA GLY A 128 14.38 7.31 -3.87
C GLY A 128 13.41 6.55 -4.75
N LEU A 129 12.11 6.69 -4.51
CA LEU A 129 11.08 6.07 -5.33
C LEU A 129 10.63 7.04 -6.41
N GLN A 130 10.50 6.54 -7.64
CA GLN A 130 9.92 7.28 -8.74
C GLN A 130 8.47 6.87 -8.92
N ILE A 131 7.57 7.85 -8.88
CA ILE A 131 6.14 7.60 -9.13
C ILE A 131 5.87 7.90 -10.60
N ASP A 132 5.66 6.85 -11.40
CA ASP A 132 5.38 7.00 -12.83
C ASP A 132 3.96 7.52 -13.06
N THR A 133 2.97 6.93 -12.36
CA THR A 133 1.57 7.35 -12.44
C THR A 133 0.88 7.17 -11.10
N THR A 134 -0.23 7.89 -10.94
CA THR A 134 -1.16 7.70 -9.83
C THR A 134 -2.53 7.46 -10.43
N GLU A 135 -3.19 6.38 -10.01
CA GLU A 135 -4.49 5.98 -10.54
C GLU A 135 -5.49 5.76 -9.41
N GLY A 136 -6.76 6.13 -9.67
CA GLY A 136 -7.87 5.76 -8.80
C GLY A 136 -8.32 4.31 -9.05
N PHE A 137 -9.08 3.79 -8.14
CA PHE A 137 -9.58 2.42 -8.26
C PHE A 137 -10.91 2.19 -7.55
#